data_ae4a55b5bfa78d42e883636849646b63
#
_entry.id   ae4a55b5bfa78d42e883636849646b63
#
_cell.length_a   1.000
_cell.length_b   1.000
_cell.length_c   1.000
_cell.angle_alpha   90.00
_cell.angle_beta   90.00
_cell.angle_gamma   90.00
#
_symmetry.space_group_name_H-M   'P 1'
#
loop_
_entity.id
_entity.type
_entity.pdbx_description
1 polymer ?
#
loop_
_entity_poly.entity_id
_entity_poly.type
_entity_poly.pdbx_seq_one_letter_code
_entity_poly.pdbx_strand_id
1 'polypeptide(L)'
;MIAIVNSLSMYATHPESDIDLFIVTRPGMIWFVRFWATLILWTHGVWWRDRDIAGTLCLSFFITTEAMDLSRVAIDNDIYLYYWIYYMRPIVDKNGTYEKFLTANSWVDMDEEQKMKNIKYDISDRTKFTSLF
;
A
#
# COMPACT_ATOMS: atom_id res chain seq x y z
N MET A 1 -3.41 7.80 -5.51
CA MET A 1 -2.40 7.46 -4.49
C MET A 1 -1.92 6.04 -4.72
N ILE A 2 -0.64 5.77 -4.47
CA ILE A 2 -0.09 4.42 -4.37
C ILE A 2 0.61 4.33 -3.01
N ALA A 3 0.34 3.30 -2.25
CA ALA A 3 0.94 3.08 -0.94
C ALA A 3 1.42 1.63 -0.79
N ILE A 4 2.46 1.45 0.03
CA ILE A 4 2.91 0.14 0.50
C ILE A 4 2.12 -0.21 1.74
N VAL A 5 1.69 -1.46 1.84
CA VAL A 5 0.92 -2.01 2.95
C VAL A 5 1.45 -3.37 3.38
N ASN A 6 0.81 -4.00 4.36
CA ASN A 6 1.17 -5.33 4.88
C ASN A 6 2.57 -5.43 5.50
N SER A 7 3.20 -6.57 5.33
CA SER A 7 4.42 -6.97 6.01
C SER A 7 5.55 -5.95 5.87
N LEU A 8 5.74 -5.39 4.68
CA LEU A 8 6.80 -4.41 4.45
C LEU A 8 6.55 -3.10 5.20
N SER A 9 5.32 -2.60 5.21
CA SER A 9 4.97 -1.37 5.93
C SER A 9 5.05 -1.54 7.44
N MET A 10 4.80 -2.74 7.94
CA MET A 10 4.81 -3.10 9.37
C MET A 10 6.18 -3.56 9.88
N TYR A 11 7.23 -3.50 9.06
CA TYR A 11 8.57 -4.06 9.39
C TYR A 11 8.58 -5.54 9.78
N ALA A 12 7.61 -6.31 9.29
CA ALA A 12 7.43 -7.74 9.57
C ALA A 12 7.74 -8.59 8.33
N THR A 13 8.80 -8.22 7.59
CA THR A 13 9.18 -8.91 6.36
C THR A 13 10.00 -10.16 6.64
N HIS A 14 9.76 -11.18 5.83
CA HIS A 14 10.62 -12.35 5.67
C HIS A 14 11.33 -12.29 4.30
N PRO A 15 12.42 -13.03 4.10
CA PRO A 15 13.14 -13.03 2.82
C PRO A 15 12.27 -13.39 1.60
N GLU A 16 11.16 -14.07 1.83
CA GLU A 16 10.21 -14.53 0.81
C GLU A 16 8.96 -13.62 0.69
N SER A 17 8.93 -12.47 1.40
CA SER A 17 7.78 -11.57 1.37
C SER A 17 7.68 -10.83 0.04
N ASP A 18 6.47 -10.72 -0.48
CA ASP A 18 6.10 -9.82 -1.57
C ASP A 18 5.87 -8.39 -1.06
N ILE A 19 5.75 -7.47 -1.99
CA ILE A 19 5.46 -6.05 -1.72
C ILE A 19 4.02 -5.79 -2.14
N ASP A 20 3.16 -5.65 -1.15
CA ASP A 20 1.75 -5.35 -1.37
C ASP A 20 1.52 -3.87 -1.65
N LEU A 21 0.87 -3.58 -2.77
CA LEU A 21 0.48 -2.23 -3.15
C LEU A 21 -1.01 -1.99 -2.93
N PHE A 22 -1.31 -0.87 -2.29
CA PHE A 22 -2.65 -0.30 -2.19
C PHE A 22 -2.76 0.89 -3.13
N ILE A 23 -3.75 0.86 -4.02
CA ILE A 23 -3.91 1.85 -5.08
C ILE A 23 -5.29 2.49 -4.99
N VAL A 24 -5.31 3.83 -4.86
CA VAL A 24 -6.53 4.64 -4.92
C VAL A 24 -6.60 5.31 -6.27
N THR A 25 -7.66 5.03 -7.01
CA THR A 25 -7.92 5.54 -8.34
C THR A 25 -9.12 6.50 -8.37
N ARG A 26 -9.35 7.15 -9.50
CA ARG A 26 -10.63 7.81 -9.77
C ARG A 26 -11.73 6.77 -10.00
N PRO A 27 -13.00 7.13 -9.74
CA PRO A 27 -14.13 6.27 -10.09
C PRO A 27 -14.10 5.84 -11.55
N GLY A 28 -14.44 4.59 -11.80
CA GLY A 28 -14.43 3.98 -13.14
C GLY A 28 -13.05 3.62 -13.71
N MET A 29 -11.94 3.94 -13.02
CA MET A 29 -10.59 3.78 -13.56
C MET A 29 -9.85 2.53 -13.01
N ILE A 30 -10.44 1.77 -12.10
CA ILE A 30 -9.76 0.61 -11.47
C ILE A 30 -9.22 -0.35 -12.53
N TRP A 31 -10.06 -0.79 -13.45
CA TRP A 31 -9.67 -1.78 -14.46
C TRP A 31 -8.62 -1.24 -15.44
N PHE A 32 -8.74 0.03 -15.83
CA PHE A 32 -7.75 0.70 -16.68
C PHE A 32 -6.39 0.77 -15.98
N VAL A 33 -6.35 1.25 -14.74
CA VAL A 33 -5.11 1.36 -13.97
C VAL A 33 -4.53 -0.03 -13.70
N ARG A 34 -5.37 -1.01 -13.34
CA ARG A 34 -4.93 -2.38 -13.10
C ARG A 34 -4.32 -3.01 -14.34
N PHE A 35 -4.95 -2.85 -15.50
CA PHE A 35 -4.44 -3.36 -16.77
C PHE A 35 -3.04 -2.81 -17.09
N TRP A 36 -2.88 -1.48 -17.05
CA TRP A 36 -1.60 -0.85 -17.35
C TRP A 36 -0.53 -1.14 -16.31
N ALA A 37 -0.87 -1.12 -15.03
CA ALA A 37 0.06 -1.50 -13.98
C ALA A 37 0.55 -2.95 -14.15
N THR A 38 -0.36 -3.88 -14.41
CA THR A 38 -0.01 -5.29 -14.69
C THR A 38 0.91 -5.40 -15.90
N LEU A 39 0.60 -4.71 -16.99
CA LEU A 39 1.39 -4.75 -18.22
C LEU A 39 2.81 -4.20 -17.98
N ILE A 40 2.94 -3.08 -17.28
CA ILE A 40 4.23 -2.48 -16.94
C ILE A 40 5.04 -3.43 -16.06
N LEU A 41 4.47 -3.97 -15.00
CA LEU A 41 5.17 -4.89 -14.10
C LEU A 41 5.58 -6.19 -14.83
N TRP A 42 4.73 -6.67 -15.73
CA TRP A 42 5.03 -7.84 -16.54
C TRP A 42 6.19 -7.61 -17.49
N THR A 43 6.24 -6.46 -18.17
CA THR A 43 7.33 -6.12 -19.11
C THR A 43 8.67 -5.89 -18.41
N HIS A 44 8.64 -5.48 -17.14
CA HIS A 44 9.86 -5.29 -16.32
C HIS A 44 10.28 -6.54 -15.53
N GLY A 45 9.53 -7.64 -15.64
CA GLY A 45 9.85 -8.90 -14.96
C GLY A 45 9.66 -8.88 -13.44
N VAL A 46 8.99 -7.85 -12.90
CA VAL A 46 8.70 -7.71 -11.45
C VAL A 46 7.30 -8.20 -11.07
N TRP A 47 6.58 -8.76 -12.03
CA TRP A 47 5.29 -9.39 -11.80
C TRP A 47 5.49 -10.79 -11.20
N TRP A 48 4.61 -11.17 -10.27
CA TRP A 48 4.54 -12.49 -9.66
C TRP A 48 4.67 -13.61 -10.71
N ARG A 49 5.70 -14.42 -10.58
CA ARG A 49 5.96 -15.59 -11.40
C ARG A 49 6.16 -16.79 -10.50
N ASP A 50 5.57 -17.91 -10.80
CA ASP A 50 5.33 -19.15 -10.04
C ASP A 50 6.47 -19.72 -9.17
N ARG A 51 7.65 -19.13 -9.06
CA ARG A 51 8.78 -19.73 -8.37
C ARG A 51 9.55 -18.85 -7.38
N ASP A 52 9.48 -17.51 -7.52
CA ASP A 52 10.16 -16.60 -6.59
C ASP A 52 9.23 -15.44 -6.26
N ILE A 53 8.56 -15.54 -5.11
CA ILE A 53 7.63 -14.51 -4.60
C ILE A 53 8.42 -13.33 -4.01
N ALA A 54 9.65 -13.61 -3.55
CA ALA A 54 10.50 -12.64 -2.88
C ALA A 54 10.72 -11.37 -3.72
N GLY A 55 10.33 -10.23 -3.17
CA GLY A 55 10.52 -8.92 -3.81
C GLY A 55 9.62 -8.63 -5.01
N THR A 56 8.66 -9.48 -5.32
CA THR A 56 7.68 -9.20 -6.38
C THR A 56 6.65 -8.18 -5.92
N LEU A 57 6.15 -7.38 -6.86
CA LEU A 57 5.08 -6.41 -6.58
C LEU A 57 3.72 -7.08 -6.72
N CYS A 58 2.95 -7.07 -5.65
CA CYS A 58 1.59 -7.57 -5.62
C CYS A 58 0.58 -6.41 -5.73
N LEU A 59 -0.24 -6.42 -6.78
CA LEU A 59 -1.34 -5.46 -6.98
C LEU A 59 -2.58 -5.94 -6.24
N SER A 60 -2.52 -5.98 -4.90
CA SER A 60 -3.52 -6.65 -4.07
C SER A 60 -4.81 -5.86 -3.93
N PHE A 61 -4.69 -4.54 -3.72
CA PHE A 61 -5.82 -3.73 -3.30
C PHE A 61 -6.02 -2.50 -4.18
N PHE A 62 -7.25 -2.37 -4.70
CA PHE A 62 -7.69 -1.19 -5.45
C PHE A 62 -9.00 -0.67 -4.89
N ILE A 63 -9.04 0.62 -4.63
CA ILE A 63 -10.28 1.34 -4.33
C ILE A 63 -10.40 2.59 -5.18
N THR A 64 -11.54 3.24 -5.12
CA THR A 64 -11.75 4.56 -5.72
C THR A 64 -11.77 5.65 -4.66
N THR A 65 -11.61 6.90 -5.10
CA THR A 65 -11.74 8.07 -4.23
C THR A 65 -13.14 8.22 -3.61
N GLU A 66 -14.14 7.48 -4.08
CA GLU A 66 -15.49 7.44 -3.51
C GLU A 66 -15.68 6.34 -2.46
N ALA A 67 -14.73 5.41 -2.36
CA ALA A 67 -14.79 4.24 -1.48
C ALA A 67 -13.61 4.19 -0.50
N MET A 68 -13.21 5.35 0.02
CA MET A 68 -12.06 5.45 0.93
C MET A 68 -12.37 5.00 2.36
N ASP A 69 -13.63 5.03 2.78
CA ASP A 69 -14.06 4.60 4.11
C ASP A 69 -14.06 3.06 4.19
N LEU A 70 -13.04 2.50 4.81
CA LEU A 70 -12.88 1.07 5.00
C LEU A 70 -13.61 0.52 6.22
N SER A 71 -14.20 1.37 7.07
CA SER A 71 -15.01 0.92 8.22
C SER A 71 -16.19 0.04 7.77
N ARG A 72 -16.67 0.24 6.54
CA ARG A 72 -17.77 -0.51 5.95
C ARG A 72 -17.44 -1.97 5.62
N VAL A 73 -16.18 -2.30 5.52
CA VAL A 73 -15.70 -3.66 5.21
C VAL A 73 -14.94 -4.28 6.38
N ALA A 74 -14.69 -3.49 7.43
CA ALA A 74 -14.09 -3.96 8.67
C ALA A 74 -15.02 -4.96 9.38
N ILE A 75 -14.43 -5.99 9.95
CA ILE A 75 -15.13 -6.88 10.88
C ILE A 75 -15.07 -6.32 12.31
N ASP A 76 -15.88 -6.85 13.21
CA ASP A 76 -15.85 -6.43 14.62
C ASP A 76 -14.46 -6.66 15.21
N ASN A 77 -13.87 -5.60 15.80
CA ASN A 77 -12.51 -5.60 16.34
C ASN A 77 -11.42 -5.99 15.31
N ASP A 78 -11.51 -5.46 14.12
CA ASP A 78 -10.54 -5.73 13.04
C ASP A 78 -9.17 -5.11 13.34
N ILE A 79 -8.41 -5.78 14.20
CA ILE A 79 -7.05 -5.38 14.58
C ILE A 79 -6.12 -5.39 13.36
N TYR A 80 -6.34 -6.32 12.42
CA TYR A 80 -5.51 -6.41 11.23
C TYR A 80 -5.69 -5.19 10.33
N LEU A 81 -6.93 -4.83 9.99
CA LEU A 81 -7.22 -3.66 9.16
C LEU A 81 -6.80 -2.36 9.86
N TYR A 82 -6.93 -2.28 11.20
CA TYR A 82 -6.45 -1.15 11.98
C TYR A 82 -4.96 -0.92 11.76
N TYR A 83 -4.11 -1.91 12.00
CA TYR A 83 -2.67 -1.78 11.82
C TYR A 83 -2.26 -1.67 10.36
N TRP A 84 -3.01 -2.25 9.45
CA TRP A 84 -2.81 -2.13 8.02
C TRP A 84 -2.92 -0.67 7.55
N ILE A 85 -3.90 0.08 8.06
CA ILE A 85 -4.07 1.51 7.81
C ILE A 85 -3.02 2.32 8.58
N TYR A 86 -2.79 1.99 9.86
CA TYR A 86 -1.86 2.70 10.75
C TYR A 86 -0.43 2.75 10.20
N TYR A 87 0.05 1.67 9.61
CA TYR A 87 1.39 1.57 9.04
C TYR A 87 1.46 1.80 7.53
N MET A 88 0.34 2.13 6.89
CA MET A 88 0.32 2.40 5.45
C MET A 88 1.30 3.51 5.05
N ARG A 89 2.10 3.29 4.01
CA ARG A 89 3.14 4.23 3.56
C ARG A 89 2.88 4.68 2.14
N PRO A 90 2.44 5.93 1.95
CA PRO A 90 2.23 6.47 0.62
C PRO A 90 3.59 6.68 -0.08
N ILE A 91 3.76 6.09 -1.26
CA ILE A 91 4.92 6.28 -2.13
C ILE A 91 4.63 7.23 -3.29
N VAL A 92 3.38 7.33 -3.70
CA VAL A 92 2.88 8.32 -4.64
C VAL A 92 1.58 8.90 -4.09
N ASP A 93 1.60 10.15 -3.70
CA ASP A 93 0.40 10.88 -3.33
C ASP A 93 0.17 12.08 -4.25
N LYS A 94 -1.05 12.21 -4.76
CA LYS A 94 -1.50 13.34 -5.56
C LYS A 94 -2.78 13.91 -4.97
N ASN A 95 -2.87 15.24 -4.95
CA ASN A 95 -4.05 15.99 -4.51
C ASN A 95 -4.42 15.73 -3.04
N GLY A 96 -3.47 15.40 -2.18
CA GLY A 96 -3.70 15.09 -0.77
C GLY A 96 -4.64 13.87 -0.57
N THR A 97 -4.52 12.87 -1.44
CA THR A 97 -5.37 11.67 -1.36
C THR A 97 -5.11 10.88 -0.09
N TYR A 98 -3.87 10.85 0.40
CA TYR A 98 -3.52 10.18 1.64
C TYR A 98 -4.23 10.80 2.85
N GLU A 99 -4.20 12.13 2.96
CA GLU A 99 -4.87 12.84 4.06
C GLU A 99 -6.40 12.63 4.01
N LYS A 100 -7.00 12.67 2.82
CA LYS A 100 -8.42 12.35 2.64
C LYS A 100 -8.75 10.92 3.05
N PHE A 101 -7.86 9.97 2.73
CA PHE A 101 -8.00 8.57 3.13
C PHE A 101 -7.93 8.41 4.65
N LEU A 102 -6.98 9.07 5.33
CA LEU A 102 -6.90 9.05 6.79
C LEU A 102 -8.12 9.69 7.44
N THR A 103 -8.62 10.81 6.89
CA THR A 103 -9.85 11.46 7.36
C THR A 103 -11.06 10.53 7.24
N ALA A 104 -11.19 9.81 6.13
CA ALA A 104 -12.28 8.85 5.93
C ALA A 104 -12.18 7.64 6.88
N ASN A 105 -10.97 7.35 7.40
CA ASN A 105 -10.70 6.24 8.33
C ASN A 105 -10.26 6.75 9.70
N SER A 106 -10.86 7.83 10.19
CA SER A 106 -10.54 8.45 11.48
C SER A 106 -10.80 7.57 12.70
N TRP A 107 -11.42 6.41 12.53
CA TRP A 107 -11.55 5.37 13.54
C TRP A 107 -10.20 4.68 13.86
N VAL A 108 -9.18 4.84 12.98
CA VAL A 108 -7.80 4.49 13.27
C VAL A 108 -7.14 5.68 13.95
N ASP A 109 -6.94 5.57 15.26
CA ASP A 109 -6.32 6.63 16.06
C ASP A 109 -4.83 6.71 15.76
N MET A 110 -4.47 7.61 14.84
CA MET A 110 -3.10 7.81 14.37
C MET A 110 -2.59 9.18 14.82
N ASP A 111 -1.53 9.19 15.61
CA ASP A 111 -0.88 10.43 16.04
C ASP A 111 -0.10 11.10 14.88
N GLU A 112 0.20 12.40 15.05
CA GLU A 112 0.91 13.19 14.04
C GLU A 112 2.35 12.68 13.81
N GLU A 113 2.99 12.12 14.83
CA GLU A 113 4.33 11.54 14.70
C GLU A 113 4.32 10.34 13.75
N GLN A 114 3.34 9.46 13.88
CA GLN A 114 3.19 8.29 13.01
C GLN A 114 2.82 8.70 11.57
N LYS A 115 1.94 9.68 11.40
CA LYS A 115 1.64 10.24 10.06
C LYS A 115 2.90 10.74 9.39
N MET A 116 3.72 11.49 10.12
CA MET A 116 4.98 12.02 9.58
C MET A 116 5.99 10.92 9.27
N LYS A 117 6.07 9.85 10.07
CA LYS A 117 6.91 8.68 9.78
C LYS A 117 6.46 7.98 8.49
N ASN A 118 5.16 7.85 8.28
CA ASN A 118 4.61 7.22 7.08
C ASN A 118 4.91 8.03 5.81
N ILE A 119 4.79 9.36 5.88
CA ILE A 119 5.06 10.27 4.75
C ILE A 119 6.57 10.39 4.46
N LYS A 120 7.39 10.44 5.51
CA LYS A 120 8.85 10.56 5.41
C LYS A 120 9.55 9.25 5.08
N TYR A 121 8.79 8.20 4.77
CA TYR A 121 9.38 6.96 4.31
C TYR A 121 10.13 7.21 3.00
N ASP A 122 11.43 7.46 3.16
CA ASP A 122 12.31 7.72 2.05
C ASP A 122 12.71 6.40 1.39
N ILE A 123 12.21 6.21 0.18
CA ILE A 123 12.63 5.09 -0.70
C ILE A 123 14.13 5.18 -1.01
N SER A 124 14.79 6.34 -0.74
CA SER A 124 16.23 6.50 -0.94
C SER A 124 17.06 5.71 0.08
N ASP A 125 16.50 5.27 1.19
CA ASP A 125 17.16 4.30 2.09
C ASP A 125 17.16 2.89 1.48
N ARG A 126 17.62 2.84 0.21
CA ARG A 126 17.81 1.61 -0.57
C ARG A 126 18.73 0.61 0.12
N THR A 127 19.52 1.06 1.10
CA THR A 127 20.42 0.18 1.84
C THR A 127 19.66 -0.86 2.66
N LYS A 128 18.43 -0.55 3.09
CA LYS A 128 17.56 -1.54 3.73
C LYS A 128 16.84 -2.45 2.73
N PHE A 129 16.60 -1.97 1.51
CA PHE A 129 16.03 -2.78 0.43
C PHE A 129 17.05 -3.76 -0.16
N THR A 130 18.31 -3.35 -0.32
CA THR A 130 19.38 -4.21 -0.87
C THR A 130 19.88 -5.25 0.11
N SER A 131 19.64 -5.10 1.40
CA SER A 131 19.95 -6.15 2.40
C SER A 131 18.87 -7.24 2.49
N LEU A 132 17.75 -7.07 1.77
CA LEU A 132 16.65 -8.04 1.70
C LEU A 132 16.72 -8.93 0.45
N PHE A 133 17.68 -8.63 -0.44
CA PHE A 133 17.94 -9.43 -1.67
C PHE A 133 19.38 -9.99 -1.61
#